data_43272997994233e00a604f8ea23f67ce
#
_entry.id   43272997994233e00a604f8ea23f67ce
#
_cell.length_a   1.000
_cell.length_b   1.000
_cell.length_c   1.000
_cell.angle_alpha   90.00
_cell.angle_beta   90.00
_cell.angle_gamma   90.00
#
_symmetry.space_group_name_H-M   'P 1'
#
loop_
_entity.id
_entity.type
_entity.pdbx_description
1 polymer ?
#
loop_
_entity_poly.entity_id
_entity_poly.type
_entity_poly.pdbx_seq_one_letter_code
_entity_poly.pdbx_strand_id
1 'polypeptide(L)'
;ADIGIVGLPNAGKSSLLAAITNATPKIANYKFTTLNPNLGVASYDDKEITLADIPGLVEGAHEGVGLGIQFLKHIERCKTLIHLIDITNEDLENTYQQVKNELERYSGKLLKKKVIIVLNKTDLLDESEVKKIMKIFSKDKDSEVITLSTLDKNSISKIKAKLLSYVS
;
A
#
# COMPACT_ATOMS: atom_id res chain seq x y z
N ALA A 1 5.66 1.40 -12.09
CA ALA A 1 5.19 0.33 -11.20
C ALA A 1 3.71 0.03 -11.46
N ASP A 2 3.31 -1.21 -11.30
CA ASP A 2 1.91 -1.61 -11.47
C ASP A 2 1.08 -1.27 -10.23
N ILE A 3 1.69 -1.40 -9.05
CA ILE A 3 1.04 -1.21 -7.76
C ILE A 3 1.87 -0.25 -6.91
N GLY A 4 1.21 0.74 -6.32
CA GLY A 4 1.81 1.63 -5.36
C GLY A 4 1.35 1.29 -3.94
N ILE A 5 2.26 1.32 -2.97
CA ILE A 5 1.95 1.07 -1.57
C ILE A 5 2.01 2.39 -0.81
N VAL A 6 0.89 2.80 -0.24
CA VAL A 6 0.78 4.02 0.55
C VAL A 6 0.41 3.68 2.00
N GLY A 7 0.80 4.53 2.94
CA GLY A 7 0.49 4.34 4.35
C GLY A 7 1.44 5.14 5.23
N LEU A 8 1.19 5.11 6.52
CA LEU A 8 2.06 5.75 7.49
C LEU A 8 3.42 5.03 7.57
N PRO A 9 4.49 5.70 7.99
CA PRO A 9 5.82 5.11 8.01
C PRO A 9 5.94 3.79 8.77
N ASN A 10 5.15 3.62 9.84
CA ASN A 10 5.18 2.41 10.67
C ASN A 10 4.15 1.35 10.25
N ALA A 11 3.48 1.52 9.13
CA ALA A 11 2.47 0.54 8.67
C ALA A 11 3.08 -0.78 8.19
N GLY A 12 4.37 -0.80 7.87
CA GLY A 12 5.07 -2.00 7.42
C GLY A 12 5.22 -2.10 5.92
N LYS A 13 5.26 -0.96 5.20
CA LYS A 13 5.39 -0.93 3.73
C LYS A 13 6.63 -1.65 3.23
N SER A 14 7.79 -1.34 3.82
CA SER A 14 9.04 -1.98 3.42
C SER A 14 9.05 -3.47 3.74
N SER A 15 8.46 -3.86 4.87
CA SER A 15 8.36 -5.26 5.26
C SER A 15 7.44 -6.04 4.32
N LEU A 16 6.34 -5.44 3.91
CA LEU A 16 5.44 -6.05 2.92
C LEU A 16 6.15 -6.23 1.59
N LEU A 17 6.83 -5.19 1.12
CA LEU A 17 7.54 -5.24 -0.15
C LEU A 17 8.60 -6.34 -0.13
N ALA A 18 9.38 -6.45 0.96
CA ALA A 18 10.38 -7.49 1.12
C ALA A 18 9.77 -8.89 1.16
N ALA A 19 8.59 -9.04 1.79
CA ALA A 19 7.94 -10.33 1.94
C ALA A 19 7.35 -10.87 0.63
N ILE A 20 6.88 -9.98 -0.26
CA ILE A 20 6.21 -10.42 -1.50
C ILE A 20 7.10 -10.38 -2.72
N THR A 21 8.30 -9.81 -2.64
CA THR A 21 9.22 -9.80 -3.77
C THR A 21 10.09 -11.04 -3.80
N ASN A 22 10.53 -11.43 -4.99
CA ASN A 22 11.36 -12.63 -5.18
C ASN A 22 12.83 -12.40 -4.84
N ALA A 23 13.24 -11.15 -4.77
CA ALA A 23 14.61 -10.74 -4.48
C ALA A 23 14.57 -9.55 -3.54
N THR A 24 15.74 -9.15 -3.02
CA THR A 24 15.84 -7.95 -2.20
C THR A 24 15.31 -6.74 -2.97
N PRO A 25 14.37 -5.97 -2.41
CA PRO A 25 13.88 -4.76 -3.05
C PRO A 25 15.02 -3.79 -3.35
N LYS A 26 14.96 -3.12 -4.48
CA LYS A 26 15.95 -2.15 -4.92
C LYS A 26 15.44 -0.74 -4.70
N ILE A 27 16.34 0.15 -4.30
CA ILE A 27 16.03 1.57 -4.20
C ILE A 27 16.00 2.14 -5.60
N ALA A 28 14.88 2.73 -6.00
CA ALA A 28 14.76 3.38 -7.30
C ALA A 28 15.37 4.78 -7.23
N ASN A 29 16.24 5.09 -8.17
CA ASN A 29 16.88 6.39 -8.24
C ASN A 29 16.14 7.28 -9.26
N TYR A 30 15.06 7.90 -8.83
CA TYR A 30 14.35 8.87 -9.64
C TYR A 30 15.05 10.22 -9.57
N LYS A 31 15.57 10.68 -10.69
CA LYS A 31 16.35 11.95 -10.77
C LYS A 31 15.52 13.19 -10.45
N PHE A 32 14.20 13.08 -10.52
CA PHE A 32 13.28 14.20 -10.35
C PHE A 32 12.66 14.29 -8.95
N THR A 33 13.14 13.49 -8.00
CA THR A 33 12.68 13.54 -6.62
C THR A 33 13.85 13.34 -5.66
N THR A 34 13.75 13.92 -4.47
CA THR A 34 14.72 13.70 -3.39
C THR A 34 14.45 12.42 -2.61
N LEU A 35 13.27 11.81 -2.83
CA LEU A 35 12.90 10.55 -2.20
C LEU A 35 13.21 9.39 -3.11
N ASN A 36 13.71 8.32 -2.53
CA ASN A 36 14.11 7.10 -3.25
C ASN A 36 13.20 5.95 -2.84
N PRO A 37 12.08 5.72 -3.54
CA PRO A 37 11.19 4.62 -3.20
C PRO A 37 11.83 3.27 -3.48
N ASN A 38 11.49 2.28 -2.67
CA ASN A 38 11.89 0.91 -2.91
C ASN A 38 10.99 0.30 -3.98
N LEU A 39 11.61 -0.43 -4.91
CA LEU A 39 10.89 -1.19 -5.93
C LEU A 39 11.11 -2.67 -5.73
N GLY A 40 10.09 -3.45 -6.00
CA GLY A 40 10.18 -4.90 -5.95
C GLY A 40 9.34 -5.55 -7.04
N VAL A 41 9.76 -6.74 -7.45
CA VAL A 41 9.03 -7.55 -8.41
C VAL A 41 8.52 -8.80 -7.71
N ALA A 42 7.22 -9.01 -7.75
CA ALA A 42 6.58 -10.20 -7.21
C ALA A 42 6.18 -11.12 -8.37
N SER A 43 6.49 -12.40 -8.25
CA SER A 43 6.10 -13.42 -9.23
C SER A 43 5.15 -14.42 -8.59
N TYR A 44 4.15 -14.80 -9.34
CA TYR A 44 3.21 -15.83 -8.95
C TYR A 44 2.60 -16.44 -10.21
N ASP A 45 2.69 -17.76 -10.34
CA ASP A 45 2.11 -18.50 -11.46
C ASP A 45 2.55 -17.94 -12.82
N ASP A 46 3.87 -17.76 -13.01
CA ASP A 46 4.53 -17.25 -14.22
C ASP A 46 4.17 -15.82 -14.60
N LYS A 47 3.49 -15.11 -13.72
CA LYS A 47 3.18 -13.68 -13.91
C LYS A 47 4.01 -12.84 -12.98
N GLU A 48 4.33 -11.62 -13.43
CA GLU A 48 5.10 -10.67 -12.63
C GLU A 48 4.34 -9.36 -12.46
N ILE A 49 4.46 -8.77 -11.26
CA ILE A 49 3.98 -7.42 -10.98
C ILE A 49 5.10 -6.62 -10.32
N THR A 50 5.14 -5.35 -10.63
CA THR A 50 6.09 -4.42 -10.02
C THR A 50 5.38 -3.57 -8.98
N LEU A 51 5.95 -3.52 -7.77
CA LEU A 51 5.40 -2.75 -6.66
C LEU A 51 6.38 -1.66 -6.26
N ALA A 52 5.85 -0.51 -5.89
CA ALA A 52 6.64 0.60 -5.38
C ALA A 52 6.13 1.01 -4.01
N ASP A 53 7.04 1.08 -3.03
CA ASP A 53 6.78 1.73 -1.76
C ASP A 53 6.84 3.23 -2.01
N ILE A 54 5.75 3.95 -1.70
CA ILE A 54 5.67 5.38 -1.93
C ILE A 54 5.94 6.11 -0.61
N PRO A 55 7.18 6.59 -0.39
CA PRO A 55 7.53 7.25 0.85
C PRO A 55 7.02 8.69 0.89
N GLY A 56 6.75 9.18 2.10
CA GLY A 56 6.49 10.59 2.33
C GLY A 56 5.17 11.13 1.82
N LEU A 57 4.22 10.27 1.44
CA LEU A 57 2.93 10.72 0.94
C LEU A 57 2.04 11.29 2.04
N VAL A 58 2.31 11.00 3.30
CA VAL A 58 1.45 11.39 4.42
C VAL A 58 2.04 12.50 5.27
N GLU A 59 3.36 12.60 5.38
CA GLU A 59 4.01 13.54 6.29
C GLU A 59 4.39 14.86 5.61
N GLY A 60 3.41 15.76 5.44
CA GLY A 60 3.65 17.09 4.90
C GLY A 60 4.15 17.11 3.47
N ALA A 61 4.12 15.99 2.78
CA ALA A 61 4.63 15.87 1.42
C ALA A 61 3.81 16.67 0.42
N HIS A 62 2.56 17.00 0.77
CA HIS A 62 1.71 17.87 -0.03
C HIS A 62 2.27 19.30 -0.14
N GLU A 63 3.22 19.66 0.70
CA GLU A 63 3.92 20.94 0.63
C GLU A 63 5.03 20.94 -0.42
N GLY A 64 5.13 19.89 -1.20
CA GLY A 64 6.09 19.77 -2.29
C GLY A 64 7.47 19.31 -1.85
N VAL A 65 7.62 18.93 -0.59
CA VAL A 65 8.91 18.50 -0.05
C VAL A 65 9.19 17.06 -0.47
N GLY A 66 10.11 16.89 -1.41
CA GLY A 66 10.65 15.59 -1.77
C GLY A 66 9.96 14.86 -2.92
N LEU A 67 8.69 15.17 -3.22
CA LEU A 67 7.96 14.56 -4.32
C LEU A 67 7.75 15.58 -5.43
N GLY A 68 8.32 15.35 -6.60
CA GLY A 68 8.08 16.19 -7.75
C GLY A 68 6.79 15.80 -8.49
N ILE A 69 6.32 16.71 -9.33
CA ILE A 69 5.14 16.48 -10.17
C ILE A 69 5.32 15.24 -11.05
N GLN A 70 6.52 15.00 -11.56
CA GLN A 70 6.80 13.84 -12.39
C GLN A 70 6.69 12.52 -11.62
N PHE A 71 7.08 12.52 -10.34
CA PHE A 71 6.94 11.35 -9.49
C PHE A 71 5.45 11.05 -9.23
N LEU A 72 4.65 12.10 -9.00
CA LEU A 72 3.21 11.96 -8.85
C LEU A 72 2.56 11.38 -10.12
N LYS A 73 3.05 11.77 -11.29
CA LYS A 73 2.58 11.20 -12.56
C LYS A 73 2.91 9.72 -12.66
N HIS A 74 4.05 9.29 -12.14
CA HIS A 74 4.39 7.86 -12.06
C HIS A 74 3.40 7.11 -11.18
N ILE A 75 3.06 7.67 -10.02
CA ILE A 75 2.08 7.08 -9.12
C ILE A 75 0.71 7.01 -9.80
N GLU A 76 0.34 8.04 -10.54
CA GLU A 76 -0.92 8.07 -11.28
C GLU A 76 -1.01 6.99 -12.36
N ARG A 77 0.12 6.45 -12.82
CA ARG A 77 0.16 5.35 -13.79
C ARG A 77 -0.02 3.98 -13.15
N CYS A 78 0.11 3.87 -11.83
CA CYS A 78 -0.16 2.60 -11.14
C CYS A 78 -1.60 2.18 -11.38
N LYS A 79 -1.82 0.91 -11.65
CA LYS A 79 -3.18 0.39 -11.88
C LYS A 79 -3.99 0.32 -10.59
N THR A 80 -3.32 0.05 -9.48
CA THR A 80 -3.94 -0.17 -8.18
C THR A 80 -3.05 0.39 -7.10
N LEU A 81 -3.65 0.90 -6.04
CA LEU A 81 -2.94 1.32 -4.83
C LEU A 81 -3.28 0.40 -3.67
N ILE A 82 -2.29 0.07 -2.87
CA ILE A 82 -2.47 -0.61 -1.59
C ILE A 82 -2.38 0.44 -0.50
N HIS A 83 -3.43 0.58 0.29
CA HIS A 83 -3.40 1.39 1.50
C HIS A 83 -3.13 0.47 2.67
N LEU A 84 -1.89 0.45 3.12
CA LEU A 84 -1.43 -0.44 4.20
C LEU A 84 -1.65 0.23 5.55
N ILE A 85 -2.35 -0.45 6.44
CA ILE A 85 -2.68 0.07 7.77
C ILE A 85 -2.25 -0.95 8.82
N ASP A 86 -1.54 -0.49 9.85
CA ASP A 86 -1.24 -1.30 11.03
C ASP A 86 -2.53 -1.49 11.82
N ILE A 87 -3.03 -2.72 11.89
CA ILE A 87 -4.31 -3.03 12.55
C ILE A 87 -4.29 -2.74 14.04
N THR A 88 -3.12 -2.64 14.65
CA THR A 88 -2.97 -2.33 16.08
C THR A 88 -3.05 -0.84 16.38
N ASN A 89 -3.17 0.00 15.37
CA ASN A 89 -3.27 1.44 15.56
C ASN A 89 -4.54 1.79 16.36
N GLU A 90 -4.40 2.67 17.34
CA GLU A 90 -5.50 3.02 18.24
C GLU A 90 -6.66 3.73 17.55
N ASP A 91 -6.37 4.51 16.51
CA ASP A 91 -7.39 5.26 15.77
C ASP A 91 -7.33 4.93 14.29
N LEU A 92 -7.88 3.78 13.93
CA LEU A 92 -7.83 3.25 12.56
C LEU A 92 -8.58 4.14 11.57
N GLU A 93 -9.74 4.67 11.96
CA GLU A 93 -10.53 5.51 11.07
C GLU A 93 -9.81 6.83 10.76
N ASN A 94 -9.21 7.44 11.76
CA ASN A 94 -8.46 8.68 11.56
C ASN A 94 -7.22 8.45 10.70
N THR A 95 -6.51 7.34 10.93
CA THR A 95 -5.36 6.94 10.12
C THR A 95 -5.76 6.76 8.66
N TYR A 96 -6.86 6.08 8.42
CA TYR A 96 -7.38 5.87 7.08
C TYR A 96 -7.74 7.21 6.40
N GLN A 97 -8.45 8.07 7.10
CA GLN A 97 -8.85 9.38 6.55
C GLN A 97 -7.66 10.28 6.29
N GLN A 98 -6.66 10.24 7.15
CA GLN A 98 -5.45 11.03 6.98
C GLN A 98 -4.75 10.72 5.67
N VAL A 99 -4.55 9.44 5.36
CA VAL A 99 -3.92 9.01 4.10
C VAL A 99 -4.81 9.36 2.91
N LYS A 100 -6.11 9.11 3.02
CA LYS A 100 -7.07 9.42 1.96
C LYS A 100 -7.07 10.92 1.63
N ASN A 101 -7.04 11.77 2.64
CA ASN A 101 -7.00 13.23 2.46
C ASN A 101 -5.70 13.67 1.80
N GLU A 102 -4.58 13.06 2.17
CA GLU A 102 -3.29 13.37 1.53
C GLU A 102 -3.28 12.99 0.05
N LEU A 103 -3.83 11.83 -0.30
CA LEU A 103 -3.95 11.42 -1.70
C LEU A 103 -4.81 12.41 -2.49
N GLU A 104 -5.90 12.88 -1.90
CA GLU A 104 -6.79 13.86 -2.51
C GLU A 104 -6.07 15.20 -2.75
N ARG A 105 -5.28 15.65 -1.81
CA ARG A 105 -4.51 16.89 -1.94
C ARG A 105 -3.49 16.83 -3.06
N TYR A 106 -2.89 15.65 -3.29
CA TYR A 106 -1.94 15.49 -4.37
C TYR A 106 -2.62 15.49 -5.72
N SER A 107 -3.67 14.71 -5.86
CA SER A 107 -4.38 14.60 -7.13
C SER A 107 -5.69 13.85 -6.92
N GLY A 108 -6.78 14.43 -7.39
CA GLY A 108 -8.07 13.74 -7.41
C GLY A 108 -8.05 12.48 -8.26
N LYS A 109 -7.10 12.35 -9.17
CA LYS A 109 -6.93 11.15 -10.00
C LYS A 109 -6.52 9.93 -9.17
N LEU A 110 -5.78 10.14 -8.07
CA LEU A 110 -5.36 9.04 -7.20
C LEU A 110 -6.54 8.39 -6.50
N LEU A 111 -7.59 9.16 -6.18
CA LEU A 111 -8.80 8.62 -5.55
C LEU A 111 -9.66 7.82 -6.51
N LYS A 112 -9.53 8.05 -7.82
CA LYS A 112 -10.27 7.32 -8.85
C LYS A 112 -9.70 5.94 -9.12
N LYS A 113 -8.49 5.68 -8.65
CA LYS A 113 -7.86 4.37 -8.80
C LYS A 113 -8.50 3.38 -7.85
N LYS A 114 -8.41 2.10 -8.20
CA LYS A 114 -8.78 1.06 -7.28
C LYS A 114 -7.81 1.06 -6.10
N VAL A 115 -8.36 1.17 -4.90
CA VAL A 115 -7.58 1.13 -3.66
C VAL A 115 -7.97 -0.11 -2.87
N ILE A 116 -6.97 -0.89 -2.49
CA ILE A 116 -7.16 -2.06 -1.64
C ILE A 116 -6.68 -1.69 -0.25
N ILE A 117 -7.53 -1.81 0.75
CA ILE A 117 -7.15 -1.60 2.14
C ILE A 117 -6.58 -2.91 2.66
N VAL A 118 -5.33 -2.88 3.11
CA VAL A 118 -4.65 -4.04 3.68
C VAL A 118 -4.39 -3.78 5.16
N LEU A 119 -5.08 -4.55 6.01
CA LEU A 119 -4.92 -4.48 7.46
C LEU A 119 -3.77 -5.42 7.85
N ASN A 120 -2.63 -4.85 8.19
CA ASN A 120 -1.39 -5.56 8.47
C ASN A 120 -1.23 -5.86 9.95
N LYS A 121 -0.37 -6.83 10.25
CA LYS A 121 -0.03 -7.27 11.61
C LYS A 121 -1.18 -7.94 12.36
N THR A 122 -2.00 -8.69 11.62
CA THR A 122 -3.17 -9.37 12.20
C THR A 122 -2.78 -10.44 13.22
N ASP A 123 -1.55 -10.91 13.21
CA ASP A 123 -1.00 -11.84 14.20
C ASP A 123 -0.94 -11.27 15.61
N LEU A 124 -1.03 -9.94 15.75
CA LEU A 124 -0.99 -9.25 17.05
C LEU A 124 -2.36 -9.10 17.71
N LEU A 125 -3.44 -9.47 17.03
CA LEU A 125 -4.81 -9.37 17.55
C LEU A 125 -5.54 -10.72 17.48
N ASP A 126 -6.60 -10.87 18.29
CA ASP A 126 -7.49 -12.02 18.24
C ASP A 126 -8.28 -12.03 16.92
N GLU A 127 -8.70 -13.22 16.49
CA GLU A 127 -9.56 -13.34 15.31
C GLU A 127 -10.86 -12.56 15.43
N SER A 128 -11.43 -12.50 16.63
CA SER A 128 -12.68 -11.76 16.87
C SER A 128 -12.48 -10.26 16.71
N GLU A 129 -11.36 -9.73 17.17
CA GLU A 129 -11.03 -8.31 17.00
C GLU A 129 -10.76 -7.98 15.53
N VAL A 130 -10.02 -8.83 14.83
CA VAL A 130 -9.75 -8.67 13.39
C VAL A 130 -11.07 -8.64 12.62
N LYS A 131 -11.99 -9.54 12.91
CA LYS A 131 -13.31 -9.58 12.24
C LYS A 131 -14.12 -8.32 12.47
N LYS A 132 -14.10 -7.78 13.70
CA LYS A 132 -14.79 -6.52 14.01
C LYS A 132 -14.25 -5.36 13.18
N ILE A 133 -12.93 -5.27 13.12
CA ILE A 133 -12.26 -4.21 12.37
C ILE A 133 -12.55 -4.34 10.88
N MET A 134 -12.50 -5.55 10.34
CA MET A 134 -12.85 -5.81 8.94
C MET A 134 -14.27 -5.35 8.62
N LYS A 135 -15.22 -5.58 9.51
CA LYS A 135 -16.60 -5.14 9.30
C LYS A 135 -16.72 -3.62 9.21
N ILE A 136 -15.95 -2.90 10.03
CA ILE A 136 -15.95 -1.44 10.01
C ILE A 136 -15.48 -0.93 8.65
N PHE A 137 -14.36 -1.46 8.15
CA PHE A 137 -13.80 -1.05 6.87
C PHE A 137 -14.61 -1.54 5.66
N SER A 138 -15.28 -2.69 5.78
CA SER A 138 -16.09 -3.25 4.69
C SER A 138 -17.38 -2.48 4.41
N LYS A 139 -17.75 -1.54 5.27
CA LYS A 139 -18.90 -0.67 5.04
C LYS A 139 -18.66 0.34 3.94
N ASP A 140 -17.41 0.61 3.62
CA ASP A 140 -17.04 1.44 2.48
C ASP A 140 -17.13 0.55 1.23
N LYS A 141 -18.16 0.76 0.42
CA LYS A 141 -18.50 -0.10 -0.72
C LYS A 141 -17.50 -0.05 -1.87
N ASP A 142 -16.64 0.97 -1.90
CA ASP A 142 -15.73 1.20 -3.02
C ASP A 142 -14.34 0.60 -2.80
N SER A 143 -14.07 0.09 -1.60
CA SER A 143 -12.76 -0.44 -1.24
C SER A 143 -12.84 -1.90 -0.83
N GLU A 144 -11.91 -2.70 -1.35
CA GLU A 144 -11.74 -4.07 -0.90
C GLU A 144 -10.82 -4.09 0.30
N VAL A 145 -11.14 -4.92 1.30
CA VAL A 145 -10.37 -5.03 2.54
C VAL A 145 -9.76 -6.42 2.64
N ILE A 146 -8.46 -6.48 2.84
CA ILE A 146 -7.71 -7.73 2.99
C ILE A 146 -6.93 -7.67 4.30
N THR A 147 -6.85 -8.81 4.99
CA THR A 147 -6.00 -8.94 6.19
C THR A 147 -4.66 -9.55 5.81
N LEU A 148 -3.62 -9.17 6.53
CA LEU A 148 -2.26 -9.62 6.25
C LEU A 148 -1.46 -9.82 7.53
N SER A 149 -0.68 -10.88 7.55
CA SER A 149 0.44 -11.04 8.47
C SER A 149 1.68 -11.41 7.66
N THR A 150 2.72 -10.59 7.70
CA THR A 150 3.96 -10.88 6.98
C THR A 150 4.71 -12.06 7.57
N LEU A 151 4.32 -12.52 8.77
CA LEU A 151 4.88 -13.70 9.40
C LEU A 151 4.23 -15.00 8.91
N ASP A 152 3.10 -14.90 8.22
CA ASP A 152 2.34 -16.05 7.71
C ASP A 152 2.51 -16.15 6.19
N LYS A 153 3.18 -17.21 5.75
CA LYS A 153 3.41 -17.47 4.32
C LYS A 153 2.12 -17.64 3.53
N ASN A 154 1.09 -18.21 4.12
CA ASN A 154 -0.21 -18.36 3.46
C ASN A 154 -0.86 -17.01 3.21
N SER A 155 -0.74 -16.10 4.16
CA SER A 155 -1.23 -14.73 4.03
C SER A 155 -0.53 -14.01 2.88
N ILE A 156 0.79 -14.16 2.77
CA ILE A 156 1.59 -13.57 1.70
C ILE A 156 1.19 -14.15 0.34
N SER A 157 1.00 -15.46 0.23
CA SER A 157 0.57 -16.11 -1.01
C SER A 157 -0.80 -15.63 -1.48
N LYS A 158 -1.72 -15.47 -0.55
CA LYS A 158 -3.07 -14.96 -0.84
C LYS A 158 -3.03 -13.55 -1.39
N ILE A 159 -2.23 -12.67 -0.78
CA ILE A 159 -2.14 -11.28 -1.25
C ILE A 159 -1.49 -11.22 -2.62
N LYS A 160 -0.46 -12.03 -2.89
CA LYS A 160 0.17 -12.11 -4.21
C LYS A 160 -0.83 -12.48 -5.30
N ALA A 161 -1.61 -13.54 -5.07
CA ALA A 161 -2.62 -14.00 -6.01
C ALA A 161 -3.66 -12.91 -6.28
N LYS A 162 -4.09 -12.24 -5.22
CA LYS A 162 -5.08 -11.16 -5.31
C LYS A 162 -4.54 -9.97 -6.13
N LEU A 163 -3.32 -9.56 -5.87
CA LEU A 163 -2.69 -8.44 -6.58
C LEU A 163 -2.52 -8.74 -8.06
N LEU A 164 -2.15 -9.96 -8.41
CA LEU A 164 -2.03 -10.37 -9.81
C LEU A 164 -3.37 -10.30 -10.54
N SER A 165 -4.47 -10.58 -9.86
CA SER A 165 -5.80 -10.50 -10.46
C SER A 165 -6.20 -9.07 -10.85
N TYR A 166 -5.62 -8.05 -10.20
CA TYR A 166 -5.92 -6.65 -10.48
C TYR A 166 -5.11 -6.06 -11.62
N VAL A 167 -3.98 -6.65 -11.96
CA VAL A 167 -3.07 -6.11 -12.99
C VAL A 167 -3.03 -6.94 -14.27
N SER A 168 -3.67 -8.09 -14.26
CA SER A 168 -3.70 -8.98 -15.43
C SER A 168 -4.89 -8.70 -16.35
#